data_d1de0d4151780f440edc1b1fba8a255e
#
_entry.id   d1de0d4151780f440edc1b1fba8a255e
#
_cell.length_a   1.000
_cell.length_b   1.000
_cell.length_c   1.000
_cell.angle_alpha   90.00
_cell.angle_beta   90.00
_cell.angle_gamma   90.00
#
_symmetry.space_group_name_H-M   'P 1'
#
loop_
_entity.id
_entity.type
_entity.pdbx_description
1 polymer ?
#
loop_
_entity_poly.entity_id
_entity_poly.type
_entity_poly.pdbx_seq_one_letter_code
_entity_poly.pdbx_strand_id
1 'polypeptide(L)'
;DIQLARQRLHRQNLVERMSAEYSLQPADVLKSKEPEWEEGAQPADREALETMVAEIRTKIQSMGPVNLVAIEEHQELEERFAFLSQQNDDLVNAKQQLLDLIRKINDTTTSLFTETFNQVNGNFQELFKQLFGGGNAKLVLVDEENVLESGIEIIARPPGKKLQTVSLLSGGERTLTAVALLFSLFKVKPSAFCLTDELDAALDDSNIARYLEMLKGFILGTQFIVITHNRQTIGRADALYGVTMEKRGISKIVSVKFHGEAEAKPAAETPAEAPASDPA
;
A
#
# COMPACT_ATOMS: atom_id res chain seq x y z
N ASP A 1 68.09 26.33 73.89
CA ASP A 1 68.06 26.68 72.44
C ASP A 1 67.62 25.49 71.49
N ILE A 2 68.09 24.24 71.76
CA ILE A 2 67.82 23.13 70.89
C ILE A 2 66.28 22.74 70.92
N GLN A 3 65.68 22.84 72.10
CA GLN A 3 64.22 22.52 72.21
C GLN A 3 63.36 23.57 71.49
N LEU A 4 63.74 24.83 71.53
CA LEU A 4 63.02 25.89 70.84
C LEU A 4 63.18 25.81 69.32
N ALA A 5 64.34 25.41 68.84
CA ALA A 5 64.58 25.16 67.42
C ALA A 5 63.74 23.92 66.90
N ARG A 6 63.64 22.87 67.72
CA ARG A 6 62.86 21.67 67.42
C ARG A 6 61.33 22.00 67.34
N GLN A 7 60.84 22.79 68.25
CA GLN A 7 59.43 23.25 68.25
C GLN A 7 59.12 24.16 67.06
N ARG A 8 60.09 25.08 66.70
CA ARG A 8 59.92 25.93 65.51
C ARG A 8 59.86 25.09 64.23
N LEU A 9 60.73 24.10 64.08
CA LEU A 9 60.75 23.20 62.94
C LEU A 9 59.44 22.36 62.85
N HIS A 10 59.00 21.82 63.98
CA HIS A 10 57.80 21.04 64.08
C HIS A 10 56.54 21.88 63.67
N ARG A 11 56.48 23.12 64.16
CA ARG A 11 55.45 24.09 63.79
C ARG A 11 55.52 24.43 62.31
N GLN A 12 56.68 24.65 61.74
CA GLN A 12 56.84 24.95 60.32
C GLN A 12 56.37 23.75 59.46
N ASN A 13 56.78 22.55 59.78
CA ASN A 13 56.33 21.34 59.09
C ASN A 13 54.80 21.14 59.15
N LEU A 14 54.15 21.45 60.28
CA LEU A 14 52.73 21.41 60.42
C LEU A 14 52.03 22.45 59.53
N VAL A 15 52.55 23.67 59.47
CA VAL A 15 52.01 24.72 58.60
C VAL A 15 52.11 24.35 57.11
N GLU A 16 53.31 23.86 56.70
CA GLU A 16 53.56 23.44 55.33
C GLU A 16 52.63 22.26 54.94
N ARG A 17 52.44 21.31 55.84
CA ARG A 17 51.55 20.18 55.62
C ARG A 17 50.09 20.65 55.55
N MET A 18 49.63 21.54 56.41
CA MET A 18 48.26 22.10 56.34
C MET A 18 48.03 22.86 55.05
N SER A 19 48.99 23.62 54.59
CA SER A 19 48.88 24.41 53.37
C SER A 19 48.88 23.47 52.12
N ALA A 20 49.73 22.45 52.09
CA ALA A 20 49.89 21.55 50.97
C ALA A 20 48.75 20.53 50.86
N GLU A 21 48.31 19.95 51.99
CA GLU A 21 47.29 18.88 51.96
C GLU A 21 45.85 19.40 52.02
N TYR A 22 45.62 20.53 52.74
CA TYR A 22 44.27 21.04 53.00
C TYR A 22 44.01 22.44 52.45
N SER A 23 44.98 23.07 51.82
CA SER A 23 44.92 24.46 51.34
C SER A 23 44.47 25.48 52.43
N LEU A 24 44.75 25.17 53.69
CA LEU A 24 44.35 25.95 54.87
C LEU A 24 45.57 26.77 55.43
N GLN A 25 45.32 28.04 55.76
CA GLN A 25 46.30 28.84 56.48
C GLN A 25 46.04 28.73 57.99
N PRO A 26 47.06 28.84 58.83
CA PRO A 26 46.95 28.80 60.31
C PRO A 26 45.89 29.79 60.84
N ALA A 27 45.81 30.96 60.20
CA ALA A 27 44.87 32.02 60.57
C ALA A 27 43.40 31.61 60.29
N ASP A 28 43.13 30.76 59.32
CA ASP A 28 41.82 30.31 58.95
C ASP A 28 41.30 29.22 59.89
N VAL A 29 42.22 28.37 60.36
CA VAL A 29 41.89 27.31 61.37
C VAL A 29 41.54 27.97 62.73
N LEU A 30 42.23 29.04 63.13
CA LEU A 30 41.96 29.76 64.36
C LEU A 30 40.60 30.53 64.33
N LYS A 31 40.07 30.83 63.14
CA LYS A 31 38.80 31.50 62.90
C LYS A 31 37.65 30.52 62.65
N SER A 32 37.95 29.27 62.35
CA SER A 32 36.92 28.26 62.10
C SER A 32 36.17 27.97 63.40
N LYS A 33 34.86 27.95 63.34
CA LYS A 33 34.03 27.50 64.47
C LYS A 33 34.31 26.02 64.72
N GLU A 34 34.19 25.59 65.96
CA GLU A 34 34.21 24.15 66.27
C GLU A 34 33.08 23.46 65.51
N PRO A 35 33.35 22.26 64.95
CA PRO A 35 32.32 21.52 64.19
C PRO A 35 31.14 21.24 65.10
N GLU A 36 29.91 21.60 64.59
CA GLU A 36 28.66 21.27 65.26
C GLU A 36 28.40 19.77 64.99
N TRP A 37 28.43 18.97 66.06
CA TRP A 37 28.07 17.58 66.03
C TRP A 37 26.55 17.42 66.17
N GLU A 38 25.94 16.50 65.45
CA GLU A 38 24.53 16.18 65.67
C GLU A 38 24.31 15.75 67.13
N GLU A 39 23.15 16.11 67.76
CA GLU A 39 22.84 15.81 69.13
C GLU A 39 22.97 14.33 69.45
N GLY A 40 23.95 13.95 70.29
CA GLY A 40 24.23 12.59 70.70
C GLY A 40 25.42 11.90 69.99
N ALA A 41 26.05 12.54 69.00
CA ALA A 41 27.25 12.05 68.39
C ALA A 41 28.46 12.36 69.25
N GLN A 42 29.14 11.38 69.82
CA GLN A 42 30.43 11.57 70.46
C GLN A 42 31.46 11.86 69.34
N PRO A 43 32.42 12.81 69.60
CA PRO A 43 33.52 13.03 68.69
C PRO A 43 34.23 11.69 68.47
N ALA A 44 34.36 11.26 67.23
CA ALA A 44 35.02 10.01 66.88
C ALA A 44 36.49 10.05 67.40
N ASP A 45 36.94 8.94 67.94
CA ASP A 45 38.31 8.81 68.40
C ASP A 45 39.27 9.23 67.28
N ARG A 46 40.28 10.02 67.61
CA ARG A 46 41.26 10.54 66.66
C ARG A 46 41.93 9.44 65.87
N GLU A 47 42.27 8.34 66.53
CA GLU A 47 42.91 7.17 65.86
C GLU A 47 41.93 6.52 64.85
N ALA A 48 40.66 6.44 65.16
CA ALA A 48 39.62 5.92 64.27
C ALA A 48 39.47 6.83 63.03
N LEU A 49 39.47 8.15 63.25
CA LEU A 49 39.40 9.10 62.12
C LEU A 49 40.64 9.08 61.22
N GLU A 50 41.84 8.98 61.82
CA GLU A 50 43.12 8.86 61.08
C GLU A 50 43.13 7.57 60.23
N THR A 51 42.63 6.47 60.75
CA THR A 51 42.52 5.19 60.05
C THR A 51 41.52 5.30 58.89
N MET A 52 40.36 5.88 59.14
CA MET A 52 39.32 6.08 58.10
C MET A 52 39.82 6.99 56.96
N VAL A 53 40.51 8.09 57.29
CA VAL A 53 41.08 8.98 56.27
C VAL A 53 42.19 8.25 55.46
N ALA A 54 43.02 7.41 56.10
CA ALA A 54 44.02 6.64 55.40
C ALA A 54 43.36 5.59 54.43
N GLU A 55 42.31 4.92 54.86
CA GLU A 55 41.55 4.00 54.01
C GLU A 55 40.89 4.71 52.83
N ILE A 56 40.24 5.86 53.06
CA ILE A 56 39.62 6.65 51.99
C ILE A 56 40.66 7.13 51.00
N ARG A 57 41.81 7.63 51.48
CA ARG A 57 42.92 8.04 50.61
C ARG A 57 43.45 6.88 49.77
N THR A 58 43.59 5.71 50.36
CA THR A 58 44.01 4.52 49.62
C THR A 58 42.99 4.14 48.56
N LYS A 59 41.70 4.21 48.87
CA LYS A 59 40.62 3.96 47.91
C LYS A 59 40.65 4.99 46.76
N ILE A 60 40.79 6.30 47.07
CA ILE A 60 40.89 7.34 46.05
C ILE A 60 42.11 7.11 45.14
N GLN A 61 43.29 6.78 45.73
CA GLN A 61 44.50 6.50 44.96
C GLN A 61 44.36 5.25 44.09
N SER A 62 43.63 4.23 44.56
CA SER A 62 43.38 3.00 43.80
C SER A 62 42.43 3.20 42.63
N MET A 63 41.58 4.23 42.67
CA MET A 63 40.69 4.55 41.54
C MET A 63 41.42 5.18 40.33
N GLY A 64 42.65 5.65 40.52
CA GLY A 64 43.42 6.26 39.44
C GLY A 64 42.86 7.63 38.98
N PRO A 65 43.29 8.12 37.84
CA PRO A 65 42.81 9.43 37.32
C PRO A 65 41.35 9.27 36.89
N VAL A 66 40.45 9.98 37.54
CA VAL A 66 39.02 10.02 37.19
C VAL A 66 38.86 10.83 35.92
N ASN A 67 38.32 10.18 34.88
CA ASN A 67 37.94 10.88 33.65
C ASN A 67 36.61 11.62 33.87
N LEU A 68 36.64 12.94 34.09
CA LEU A 68 35.42 13.75 34.29
C LEU A 68 34.59 13.84 33.04
N VAL A 69 35.20 13.73 31.85
CA VAL A 69 34.51 13.78 30.56
C VAL A 69 33.66 12.52 30.36
N ALA A 70 34.02 11.38 30.99
CA ALA A 70 33.28 10.15 30.87
C ALA A 70 31.82 10.26 31.40
N ILE A 71 31.54 11.16 32.29
CA ILE A 71 30.16 11.38 32.81
C ILE A 71 29.33 12.05 31.74
N GLU A 72 29.86 13.06 31.05
CA GLU A 72 29.17 13.76 29.97
C GLU A 72 28.97 12.82 28.76
N GLU A 73 30.02 12.07 28.36
CA GLU A 73 29.95 11.07 27.30
C GLU A 73 28.93 9.97 27.61
N HIS A 74 28.84 9.51 28.85
CA HIS A 74 27.84 8.51 29.25
C HIS A 74 26.42 9.06 29.12
N GLN A 75 26.19 10.30 29.53
CA GLN A 75 24.89 10.92 29.47
C GLN A 75 24.45 11.13 28.02
N GLU A 76 25.32 11.59 27.13
CA GLU A 76 25.04 11.72 25.71
C GLU A 76 24.74 10.35 25.05
N LEU A 77 25.51 9.32 25.42
CA LEU A 77 25.28 7.95 24.92
C LEU A 77 23.97 7.36 25.44
N GLU A 78 23.59 7.63 26.67
CA GLU A 78 22.33 7.17 27.26
C GLU A 78 21.12 7.83 26.58
N GLU A 79 21.18 9.16 26.35
CA GLU A 79 20.13 9.87 25.58
C GLU A 79 20.01 9.35 24.15
N ARG A 80 21.16 9.14 23.49
CA ARG A 80 21.18 8.58 22.13
C ARG A 80 20.66 7.16 22.10
N PHE A 81 21.02 6.33 23.08
CA PHE A 81 20.50 4.95 23.18
C PHE A 81 19.00 4.93 23.40
N ALA A 82 18.49 5.77 24.32
CA ALA A 82 17.05 5.87 24.57
C ALA A 82 16.30 6.30 23.29
N PHE A 83 16.81 7.32 22.58
CA PHE A 83 16.21 7.77 21.31
C PHE A 83 16.22 6.66 20.24
N LEU A 84 17.36 6.00 20.04
CA LEU A 84 17.46 4.91 19.03
C LEU A 84 16.63 3.71 19.41
N SER A 85 16.50 3.36 20.68
CA SER A 85 15.63 2.29 21.15
C SER A 85 14.16 2.61 20.87
N GLN A 86 13.71 3.83 21.15
CA GLN A 86 12.35 4.26 20.83
C GLN A 86 12.10 4.21 19.32
N GLN A 87 13.03 4.71 18.50
CA GLN A 87 12.91 4.66 17.04
C GLN A 87 12.84 3.21 16.52
N ASN A 88 13.64 2.31 17.10
CA ASN A 88 13.59 0.91 16.75
C ASN A 88 12.23 0.28 17.08
N ASP A 89 11.69 0.55 18.26
CA ASP A 89 10.40 0.02 18.69
C ASP A 89 9.26 0.57 17.81
N ASP A 90 9.29 1.84 17.46
CA ASP A 90 8.33 2.46 16.54
C ASP A 90 8.38 1.79 15.15
N LEU A 91 9.59 1.53 14.62
CA LEU A 91 9.76 0.85 13.32
C LEU A 91 9.29 -0.62 13.37
N VAL A 92 9.59 -1.34 14.44
CA VAL A 92 9.12 -2.72 14.62
C VAL A 92 7.60 -2.78 14.70
N ASN A 93 7.00 -1.87 15.47
CA ASN A 93 5.54 -1.76 15.58
C ASN A 93 4.89 -1.39 14.24
N ALA A 94 5.45 -0.42 13.51
CA ALA A 94 4.96 -0.04 12.19
C ALA A 94 5.06 -1.20 11.19
N LYS A 95 6.18 -1.93 11.19
CA LYS A 95 6.34 -3.14 10.38
C LYS A 95 5.27 -4.19 10.69
N GLN A 96 5.01 -4.43 11.98
CA GLN A 96 4.00 -5.41 12.39
C GLN A 96 2.59 -5.00 11.92
N GLN A 97 2.23 -3.73 12.10
CA GLN A 97 0.95 -3.18 11.63
C GLN A 97 0.78 -3.32 10.11
N LEU A 98 1.86 -3.08 9.34
CA LEU A 98 1.83 -3.26 7.88
C LEU A 98 1.64 -4.73 7.50
N LEU A 99 2.31 -5.67 8.17
CA LEU A 99 2.15 -7.10 7.91
C LEU A 99 0.72 -7.57 8.23
N ASP A 100 0.14 -7.09 9.32
CA ASP A 100 -1.23 -7.43 9.70
C ASP A 100 -2.25 -6.82 8.71
N LEU A 101 -1.99 -5.60 8.23
CA LEU A 101 -2.81 -4.98 7.19
C LEU A 101 -2.73 -5.76 5.88
N ILE A 102 -1.54 -6.18 5.45
CA ILE A 102 -1.34 -7.01 4.25
C ILE A 102 -2.12 -8.33 4.36
N ARG A 103 -2.05 -9.01 5.51
CA ARG A 103 -2.84 -10.23 5.74
C ARG A 103 -4.33 -9.96 5.58
N LYS A 104 -4.85 -8.94 6.26
CA LYS A 104 -6.27 -8.57 6.18
C LYS A 104 -6.71 -8.24 4.75
N ILE A 105 -5.87 -7.52 4.00
CA ILE A 105 -6.14 -7.22 2.59
C ILE A 105 -6.19 -8.51 1.77
N ASN A 106 -5.19 -9.39 1.93
CA ASN A 106 -5.13 -10.65 1.20
C ASN A 106 -6.35 -11.55 1.50
N ASP A 107 -6.72 -11.69 2.78
CA ASP A 107 -7.89 -12.49 3.19
C ASP A 107 -9.18 -11.94 2.58
N THR A 108 -9.37 -10.62 2.66
CA THR A 108 -10.55 -9.96 2.07
C THR A 108 -10.58 -10.11 0.56
N THR A 109 -9.42 -9.91 -0.09
CA THR A 109 -9.30 -10.01 -1.55
C THR A 109 -9.54 -11.45 -2.02
N THR A 110 -8.99 -12.44 -1.33
CA THR A 110 -9.21 -13.87 -1.64
C THR A 110 -10.69 -14.24 -1.53
N SER A 111 -11.36 -13.80 -0.48
CA SER A 111 -12.79 -14.05 -0.29
C SER A 111 -13.63 -13.43 -1.41
N LEU A 112 -13.40 -12.14 -1.69
CA LEU A 112 -14.12 -11.40 -2.74
C LEU A 112 -13.83 -11.98 -4.14
N PHE A 113 -12.59 -12.34 -4.41
CA PHE A 113 -12.19 -12.98 -5.67
C PHE A 113 -12.91 -14.32 -5.86
N THR A 114 -12.88 -15.18 -4.84
CA THR A 114 -13.49 -16.51 -4.90
C THR A 114 -15.01 -16.43 -5.13
N GLU A 115 -15.68 -15.51 -4.43
CA GLU A 115 -17.10 -15.28 -4.63
C GLU A 115 -17.39 -14.81 -6.06
N THR A 116 -16.65 -13.80 -6.53
CA THR A 116 -16.80 -13.24 -7.89
C THR A 116 -16.49 -14.30 -8.94
N PHE A 117 -15.41 -15.06 -8.75
CA PHE A 117 -15.02 -16.14 -9.66
C PHE A 117 -16.13 -17.20 -9.82
N ASN A 118 -16.74 -17.61 -8.71
CA ASN A 118 -17.82 -18.57 -8.73
C ASN A 118 -19.07 -18.03 -9.46
N GLN A 119 -19.41 -16.75 -9.24
CA GLN A 119 -20.51 -16.09 -9.95
C GLN A 119 -20.24 -16.00 -11.46
N VAL A 120 -19.01 -15.56 -11.84
CA VAL A 120 -18.59 -15.49 -13.24
C VAL A 120 -18.62 -16.88 -13.88
N ASN A 121 -18.09 -17.90 -13.20
CA ASN A 121 -18.05 -19.27 -13.73
C ASN A 121 -19.47 -19.84 -13.97
N GLY A 122 -20.40 -19.57 -13.06
CA GLY A 122 -21.80 -19.94 -13.23
C GLY A 122 -22.45 -19.26 -14.46
N ASN A 123 -22.27 -17.92 -14.55
CA ASN A 123 -22.76 -17.14 -15.68
C ASN A 123 -22.12 -17.59 -17.01
N PHE A 124 -20.82 -17.88 -16.98
CA PHE A 124 -20.08 -18.34 -18.15
C PHE A 124 -20.63 -19.68 -18.70
N GLN A 125 -20.95 -20.62 -17.82
CA GLN A 125 -21.56 -21.90 -18.23
C GLN A 125 -22.90 -21.68 -18.87
N GLU A 126 -23.75 -20.80 -18.33
CA GLU A 126 -25.05 -20.49 -18.89
C GLU A 126 -24.94 -19.82 -20.26
N LEU A 127 -24.16 -18.75 -20.36
CA LEU A 127 -23.99 -18.00 -21.61
C LEU A 127 -23.31 -18.82 -22.70
N PHE A 128 -22.36 -19.67 -22.32
CA PHE A 128 -21.72 -20.60 -23.25
C PHE A 128 -22.76 -21.55 -23.87
N LYS A 129 -23.63 -22.16 -23.04
CA LYS A 129 -24.70 -23.04 -23.54
C LYS A 129 -25.67 -22.29 -24.46
N GLN A 130 -26.02 -21.06 -24.13
CA GLN A 130 -26.90 -20.21 -24.93
C GLN A 130 -26.29 -19.89 -26.29
N LEU A 131 -25.02 -19.42 -26.32
CA LEU A 131 -24.32 -19.01 -27.53
C LEU A 131 -24.00 -20.19 -28.45
N PHE A 132 -23.60 -21.34 -27.92
CA PHE A 132 -23.28 -22.53 -28.72
C PHE A 132 -24.48 -23.40 -29.03
N GLY A 133 -25.64 -23.14 -28.43
CA GLY A 133 -26.80 -24.00 -28.53
C GLY A 133 -26.61 -25.36 -27.85
N GLY A 134 -25.74 -25.42 -26.83
CA GLY A 134 -25.40 -26.62 -26.08
C GLY A 134 -23.93 -26.67 -25.69
N GLY A 135 -23.42 -27.85 -25.34
CA GLY A 135 -22.06 -28.02 -24.88
C GLY A 135 -21.88 -27.64 -23.41
N ASN A 136 -20.64 -27.52 -22.97
CA ASN A 136 -20.29 -27.12 -21.61
C ASN A 136 -18.94 -26.40 -21.59
N ALA A 137 -18.82 -25.41 -20.73
CA ALA A 137 -17.53 -24.73 -20.48
C ALA A 137 -17.41 -24.40 -19.00
N LYS A 138 -16.19 -24.25 -18.53
CA LYS A 138 -15.91 -23.85 -17.16
C LYS A 138 -14.56 -23.09 -17.08
N LEU A 139 -14.47 -22.23 -16.08
CA LEU A 139 -13.22 -21.62 -15.66
C LEU A 139 -12.61 -22.48 -14.57
N VAL A 140 -11.30 -22.69 -14.61
CA VAL A 140 -10.55 -23.47 -13.62
C VAL A 140 -9.34 -22.66 -13.18
N LEU A 141 -9.10 -22.62 -11.88
CA LEU A 141 -7.85 -22.07 -11.33
C LEU A 141 -6.75 -23.12 -11.54
N VAL A 142 -5.58 -22.67 -11.97
CA VAL A 142 -4.41 -23.54 -12.17
C VAL A 142 -3.83 -23.95 -10.82
N ASP A 143 -3.88 -23.03 -9.85
CA ASP A 143 -3.42 -23.22 -8.47
C ASP A 143 -4.55 -22.82 -7.52
N GLU A 144 -5.13 -23.80 -6.84
CA GLU A 144 -6.22 -23.58 -5.88
C GLU A 144 -5.70 -23.13 -4.51
N GLU A 145 -4.41 -23.37 -4.19
CA GLU A 145 -3.82 -22.97 -2.91
C GLU A 145 -3.47 -21.47 -2.89
N ASN A 146 -2.98 -20.96 -4.01
CA ASN A 146 -2.63 -19.54 -4.15
C ASN A 146 -3.54 -18.82 -5.14
N VAL A 147 -4.77 -18.62 -4.73
CA VAL A 147 -5.86 -18.09 -5.57
C VAL A 147 -5.55 -16.72 -6.18
N LEU A 148 -4.83 -15.85 -5.47
CA LEU A 148 -4.52 -14.48 -5.93
C LEU A 148 -3.43 -14.43 -7.00
N GLU A 149 -2.54 -15.40 -7.03
CA GLU A 149 -1.46 -15.52 -8.03
C GLU A 149 -1.75 -16.58 -9.08
N SER A 150 -2.86 -17.31 -8.93
CA SER A 150 -3.26 -18.39 -9.84
C SER A 150 -3.58 -17.88 -11.23
N GLY A 151 -3.15 -18.63 -12.25
CA GLY A 151 -3.67 -18.52 -13.60
C GLY A 151 -5.12 -19.05 -13.69
N ILE A 152 -5.89 -18.56 -14.67
CA ILE A 152 -7.24 -19.06 -14.96
C ILE A 152 -7.20 -19.74 -16.33
N GLU A 153 -7.56 -21.02 -16.37
CA GLU A 153 -7.75 -21.76 -17.61
C GLU A 153 -9.22 -21.85 -18.01
N ILE A 154 -9.48 -21.72 -19.30
CA ILE A 154 -10.80 -21.92 -19.90
C ILE A 154 -10.84 -23.30 -20.52
N ILE A 155 -11.70 -24.14 -19.99
CA ILE A 155 -11.95 -25.48 -20.52
C ILE A 155 -13.35 -25.48 -21.14
N ALA A 156 -13.43 -25.80 -22.42
CA ALA A 156 -14.67 -25.78 -23.17
C ALA A 156 -14.89 -27.07 -23.96
N ARG A 157 -16.17 -27.46 -24.08
CA ARG A 157 -16.63 -28.57 -24.90
C ARG A 157 -17.80 -28.09 -25.75
N PRO A 158 -17.53 -27.56 -26.96
CA PRO A 158 -18.59 -27.27 -27.92
C PRO A 158 -19.42 -28.52 -28.27
N PRO A 159 -20.65 -28.34 -28.76
CA PRO A 159 -21.49 -29.45 -29.18
C PRO A 159 -20.77 -30.37 -30.19
N GLY A 160 -20.83 -31.67 -29.95
CA GLY A 160 -20.20 -32.69 -30.83
C GLY A 160 -18.67 -32.83 -30.69
N LYS A 161 -18.05 -32.09 -29.81
CA LYS A 161 -16.58 -32.15 -29.59
C LYS A 161 -16.21 -32.69 -28.20
N LYS A 162 -14.94 -33.08 -28.03
CA LYS A 162 -14.38 -33.47 -26.76
C LYS A 162 -14.02 -32.22 -25.93
N LEU A 163 -13.89 -32.40 -24.64
CA LEU A 163 -13.39 -31.34 -23.72
C LEU A 163 -11.98 -30.96 -24.10
N GLN A 164 -11.71 -29.66 -24.25
CA GLN A 164 -10.42 -29.15 -24.68
C GLN A 164 -10.18 -27.71 -24.14
N THR A 165 -8.95 -27.28 -24.14
CA THR A 165 -8.58 -25.90 -23.80
C THR A 165 -8.92 -24.94 -24.94
N VAL A 166 -9.12 -23.66 -24.63
CA VAL A 166 -9.46 -22.61 -25.62
C VAL A 166 -8.50 -22.55 -26.80
N SER A 167 -7.21 -22.84 -26.57
CA SER A 167 -6.17 -22.81 -27.61
C SER A 167 -6.43 -23.82 -28.74
N LEU A 168 -7.16 -24.89 -28.49
CA LEU A 168 -7.48 -25.94 -29.45
C LEU A 168 -8.84 -25.72 -30.19
N LEU A 169 -9.54 -24.63 -29.85
CA LEU A 169 -10.82 -24.28 -30.53
C LEU A 169 -10.54 -23.63 -31.90
N SER A 170 -11.49 -23.73 -32.81
CA SER A 170 -11.47 -23.00 -34.08
C SER A 170 -11.58 -21.48 -33.83
N GLY A 171 -11.22 -20.64 -34.82
CA GLY A 171 -11.25 -19.18 -34.67
C GLY A 171 -12.62 -18.66 -34.21
N GLY A 172 -13.70 -19.01 -34.90
CA GLY A 172 -15.05 -18.58 -34.53
C GLY A 172 -15.50 -19.11 -33.15
N GLU A 173 -15.18 -20.38 -32.83
CA GLU A 173 -15.48 -20.93 -31.49
C GLU A 173 -14.72 -20.23 -30.39
N ARG A 174 -13.45 -19.84 -30.63
CA ARG A 174 -12.64 -19.06 -29.68
C ARG A 174 -13.25 -17.69 -29.45
N THR A 175 -13.66 -17.00 -30.53
CA THR A 175 -14.32 -15.69 -30.42
C THR A 175 -15.65 -15.82 -29.66
N LEU A 176 -16.47 -16.82 -29.96
CA LEU A 176 -17.74 -17.01 -29.28
C LEU A 176 -17.54 -17.34 -27.78
N THR A 177 -16.49 -18.12 -27.45
CA THR A 177 -16.12 -18.41 -26.06
C THR A 177 -15.65 -17.13 -25.34
N ALA A 178 -14.87 -16.30 -26.01
CA ALA A 178 -14.43 -15.02 -25.47
C ALA A 178 -15.61 -14.06 -25.22
N VAL A 179 -16.59 -14.03 -26.13
CA VAL A 179 -17.83 -13.27 -25.96
C VAL A 179 -18.64 -13.80 -24.76
N ALA A 180 -18.76 -15.13 -24.60
CA ALA A 180 -19.38 -15.72 -23.42
C ALA A 180 -18.75 -15.30 -22.12
N LEU A 181 -17.42 -15.29 -22.07
CA LEU A 181 -16.66 -14.85 -20.89
C LEU A 181 -16.85 -13.36 -20.62
N LEU A 182 -16.73 -12.51 -21.62
CA LEU A 182 -16.91 -11.06 -21.50
C LEU A 182 -18.28 -10.73 -20.90
N PHE A 183 -19.34 -11.32 -21.45
CA PHE A 183 -20.69 -11.08 -20.96
C PHE A 183 -20.99 -11.76 -19.62
N SER A 184 -20.27 -12.82 -19.25
CA SER A 184 -20.35 -13.41 -17.91
C SER A 184 -19.80 -12.48 -16.83
N LEU A 185 -18.70 -11.80 -17.12
CA LEU A 185 -18.14 -10.74 -16.27
C LEU A 185 -19.08 -9.54 -16.19
N PHE A 186 -19.60 -9.11 -17.35
CA PHE A 186 -20.54 -8.01 -17.45
C PHE A 186 -21.84 -8.25 -16.64
N LYS A 187 -22.32 -9.50 -16.59
CA LYS A 187 -23.52 -9.90 -15.82
C LYS A 187 -23.31 -9.78 -14.31
N VAL A 188 -22.08 -9.99 -13.81
CA VAL A 188 -21.76 -9.81 -12.37
C VAL A 188 -21.73 -8.34 -11.99
N LYS A 189 -21.17 -7.48 -12.85
CA LYS A 189 -21.09 -6.04 -12.61
C LYS A 189 -21.53 -5.27 -13.86
N PRO A 190 -22.85 -5.13 -14.09
CA PRO A 190 -23.37 -4.43 -15.26
C PRO A 190 -23.04 -2.94 -15.23
N SER A 191 -22.78 -2.38 -16.41
CA SER A 191 -22.61 -0.94 -16.62
C SER A 191 -23.85 -0.35 -17.27
N ALA A 192 -24.07 0.93 -17.08
CA ALA A 192 -25.18 1.66 -17.70
C ALA A 192 -25.11 1.68 -19.25
N PHE A 193 -23.90 1.58 -19.81
CA PHE A 193 -23.67 1.49 -21.25
C PHE A 193 -22.54 0.50 -21.58
N CYS A 194 -22.59 -0.08 -22.76
CA CYS A 194 -21.57 -0.99 -23.29
C CYS A 194 -21.28 -0.64 -24.75
N LEU A 195 -20.02 -0.38 -25.06
CA LEU A 195 -19.54 -0.16 -26.42
C LEU A 195 -18.87 -1.44 -26.92
N THR A 196 -19.33 -1.95 -28.06
CA THR A 196 -18.75 -3.13 -28.71
C THR A 196 -18.31 -2.75 -30.15
N ASP A 197 -17.10 -3.15 -30.51
CA ASP A 197 -16.51 -2.86 -31.79
C ASP A 197 -16.22 -4.15 -32.53
N GLU A 198 -16.96 -4.37 -33.64
CA GLU A 198 -16.86 -5.52 -34.56
C GLU A 198 -16.82 -6.92 -33.91
N LEU A 199 -17.44 -7.10 -32.73
CA LEU A 199 -17.47 -8.41 -32.06
C LEU A 199 -18.13 -9.53 -32.91
N ASP A 200 -19.02 -9.16 -33.82
CA ASP A 200 -19.73 -10.07 -34.70
C ASP A 200 -18.99 -10.40 -36.00
N ALA A 201 -17.88 -9.73 -36.30
CA ALA A 201 -17.14 -9.91 -37.56
C ALA A 201 -16.58 -11.35 -37.75
N ALA A 202 -16.20 -12.02 -36.65
CA ALA A 202 -15.66 -13.37 -36.67
C ALA A 202 -16.73 -14.49 -36.47
N LEU A 203 -18.02 -14.12 -36.38
CA LEU A 203 -19.11 -15.03 -36.15
C LEU A 203 -19.81 -15.37 -37.46
N ASP A 204 -20.28 -16.60 -37.60
CA ASP A 204 -21.18 -17.01 -38.68
C ASP A 204 -22.61 -16.51 -38.42
N ASP A 205 -23.46 -16.55 -39.43
CA ASP A 205 -24.84 -16.04 -39.38
C ASP A 205 -25.69 -16.69 -38.25
N SER A 206 -25.46 -17.96 -37.98
CA SER A 206 -26.18 -18.67 -36.93
C SER A 206 -25.74 -18.27 -35.53
N ASN A 207 -24.45 -18.01 -35.34
CA ASN A 207 -23.86 -17.53 -34.09
C ASN A 207 -24.19 -16.06 -33.84
N ILE A 208 -24.29 -15.23 -34.90
CA ILE A 208 -24.77 -13.85 -34.80
C ILE A 208 -26.20 -13.81 -34.28
N ALA A 209 -27.10 -14.66 -34.80
CA ALA A 209 -28.46 -14.71 -34.32
C ALA A 209 -28.55 -15.06 -32.83
N ARG A 210 -27.74 -16.00 -32.34
CA ARG A 210 -27.65 -16.37 -30.90
C ARG A 210 -27.03 -15.26 -30.06
N TYR A 211 -26.02 -14.60 -30.58
CA TYR A 211 -25.38 -13.43 -29.93
C TYR A 211 -26.42 -12.32 -29.73
N LEU A 212 -27.17 -11.97 -30.76
CA LEU A 212 -28.20 -10.93 -30.68
C LEU A 212 -29.33 -11.32 -29.71
N GLU A 213 -29.72 -12.61 -29.67
CA GLU A 213 -30.71 -13.08 -28.71
C GLU A 213 -30.18 -12.99 -27.26
N MET A 214 -28.92 -13.32 -27.05
CA MET A 214 -28.25 -13.12 -25.74
C MET A 214 -28.24 -11.65 -25.33
N LEU A 215 -27.90 -10.72 -26.24
CA LEU A 215 -27.85 -9.27 -25.96
C LEU A 215 -29.20 -8.73 -25.48
N LYS A 216 -30.33 -9.25 -25.97
CA LYS A 216 -31.68 -8.86 -25.51
C LYS A 216 -31.86 -9.02 -24.01
N GLY A 217 -31.18 -9.99 -23.38
CA GLY A 217 -31.21 -10.20 -21.94
C GLY A 217 -30.58 -9.08 -21.14
N PHE A 218 -29.72 -8.24 -21.76
CA PHE A 218 -29.00 -7.15 -21.12
C PHE A 218 -29.60 -5.77 -21.42
N ILE A 219 -30.42 -5.59 -22.43
CA ILE A 219 -30.97 -4.30 -22.90
C ILE A 219 -31.79 -3.59 -21.82
N LEU A 220 -32.44 -4.31 -20.92
CA LEU A 220 -33.30 -3.71 -19.88
C LEU A 220 -32.51 -2.82 -18.89
N GLY A 221 -31.21 -3.07 -18.71
CA GLY A 221 -30.38 -2.35 -17.75
C GLY A 221 -29.20 -1.62 -18.38
N THR A 222 -28.95 -1.82 -19.67
CA THR A 222 -27.72 -1.32 -20.32
C THR A 222 -28.03 -0.80 -21.73
N GLN A 223 -27.50 0.37 -22.05
CA GLN A 223 -27.51 0.87 -23.42
C GLN A 223 -26.32 0.31 -24.19
N PHE A 224 -26.59 -0.39 -25.31
CA PHE A 224 -25.55 -0.90 -26.19
C PHE A 224 -25.26 0.06 -27.33
N ILE A 225 -23.99 0.35 -27.56
CA ILE A 225 -23.46 1.05 -28.72
C ILE A 225 -22.62 0.04 -29.48
N VAL A 226 -23.12 -0.42 -30.64
CA VAL A 226 -22.49 -1.48 -31.40
C VAL A 226 -21.95 -0.91 -32.70
N ILE A 227 -20.63 -1.02 -32.89
CA ILE A 227 -19.97 -0.73 -34.17
C ILE A 227 -19.94 -2.04 -34.96
N THR A 228 -20.54 -2.07 -36.13
CA THR A 228 -20.63 -3.28 -36.95
C THR A 228 -20.89 -2.94 -38.42
N HIS A 229 -20.50 -3.85 -39.28
CA HIS A 229 -20.90 -3.85 -40.70
C HIS A 229 -21.85 -4.98 -41.04
N ASN A 230 -22.26 -5.81 -40.05
CA ASN A 230 -23.14 -6.95 -40.25
C ASN A 230 -24.60 -6.55 -40.34
N ARG A 231 -25.27 -6.99 -41.42
CA ARG A 231 -26.68 -6.64 -41.70
C ARG A 231 -27.66 -7.17 -40.66
N GLN A 232 -27.38 -8.34 -40.08
CA GLN A 232 -28.27 -8.92 -39.05
C GLN A 232 -28.22 -8.10 -37.76
N THR A 233 -27.03 -7.66 -37.35
CA THR A 233 -26.82 -6.79 -36.18
C THR A 233 -27.49 -5.44 -36.40
N ILE A 234 -27.28 -4.82 -37.58
CA ILE A 234 -27.89 -3.55 -37.96
C ILE A 234 -29.44 -3.66 -37.92
N GLY A 235 -29.99 -4.70 -38.46
CA GLY A 235 -31.46 -4.90 -38.51
C GLY A 235 -32.14 -5.13 -37.16
N ARG A 236 -31.39 -5.35 -36.09
CA ARG A 236 -31.88 -5.51 -34.70
C ARG A 236 -31.69 -4.28 -33.83
N ALA A 237 -31.03 -3.24 -34.35
CA ALA A 237 -30.81 -2.00 -33.62
C ALA A 237 -32.10 -1.14 -33.63
N ASP A 238 -32.32 -0.39 -32.54
CA ASP A 238 -33.40 0.61 -32.42
C ASP A 238 -33.07 1.88 -33.20
N ALA A 239 -31.78 2.24 -33.28
CA ALA A 239 -31.28 3.40 -34.01
C ALA A 239 -29.98 3.08 -34.74
N LEU A 240 -29.82 3.59 -35.95
CA LEU A 240 -28.63 3.47 -36.77
C LEU A 240 -27.98 4.82 -36.94
N TYR A 241 -26.65 4.89 -36.70
CA TYR A 241 -25.82 6.04 -37.01
C TYR A 241 -24.80 5.62 -38.08
N GLY A 242 -25.02 6.09 -39.30
CA GLY A 242 -24.09 5.91 -40.42
C GLY A 242 -23.07 7.04 -40.47
N VAL A 243 -21.80 6.72 -40.66
CA VAL A 243 -20.76 7.72 -40.89
C VAL A 243 -20.38 7.66 -42.36
N THR A 244 -20.57 8.78 -43.06
CA THR A 244 -20.27 8.90 -44.49
C THR A 244 -19.31 10.08 -44.73
N MET A 245 -18.69 10.10 -45.90
CA MET A 245 -17.78 11.19 -46.31
C MET A 245 -18.24 11.73 -47.69
N GLU A 246 -19.17 12.72 -47.67
CA GLU A 246 -19.62 13.38 -48.91
C GLU A 246 -18.53 14.28 -49.51
N LYS A 247 -17.72 14.91 -48.65
CA LYS A 247 -16.55 15.71 -49.05
C LYS A 247 -15.30 15.06 -48.53
N ARG A 248 -14.26 14.96 -49.36
CA ARG A 248 -12.98 14.32 -48.99
C ARG A 248 -12.40 14.92 -47.69
N GLY A 249 -12.18 14.12 -46.65
CA GLY A 249 -11.68 14.57 -45.37
C GLY A 249 -12.71 15.10 -44.35
N ILE A 250 -14.02 15.16 -44.71
CA ILE A 250 -15.07 15.63 -43.80
C ILE A 250 -16.11 14.54 -43.59
N SER A 251 -16.18 13.98 -42.40
CA SER A 251 -17.14 12.97 -42.02
C SER A 251 -18.51 13.61 -41.73
N LYS A 252 -19.61 12.98 -42.19
CA LYS A 252 -20.99 13.37 -41.93
C LYS A 252 -21.70 12.20 -41.28
N ILE A 253 -22.47 12.51 -40.21
CA ILE A 253 -23.28 11.52 -39.50
C ILE A 253 -24.70 11.57 -40.07
N VAL A 254 -25.21 10.38 -40.42
CA VAL A 254 -26.61 10.20 -40.85
C VAL A 254 -27.27 9.25 -39.85
N SER A 255 -28.41 9.62 -39.28
CA SER A 255 -29.11 8.81 -38.27
C SER A 255 -30.48 8.34 -38.80
N VAL A 256 -30.83 7.08 -38.52
CA VAL A 256 -32.11 6.49 -38.81
C VAL A 256 -32.61 5.74 -37.58
N LYS A 257 -33.88 5.99 -37.17
CA LYS A 257 -34.56 5.22 -36.12
C LYS A 257 -35.45 4.19 -36.78
N PHE A 258 -35.36 2.91 -36.35
CA PHE A 258 -36.10 1.83 -36.96
C PHE A 258 -37.44 1.50 -36.27
N HIS A 259 -37.63 1.94 -35.00
CA HIS A 259 -38.88 1.68 -34.27
C HIS A 259 -39.39 2.95 -33.60
N GLY A 260 -40.63 3.33 -33.98
CA GLY A 260 -41.42 4.41 -33.41
C GLY A 260 -41.91 5.37 -34.47
N GLU A 261 -43.21 5.36 -34.76
CA GLU A 261 -43.92 6.46 -35.37
C GLU A 261 -43.74 7.70 -34.46
N ALA A 262 -42.75 8.53 -34.74
CA ALA A 262 -42.68 9.88 -34.25
C ALA A 262 -41.70 10.68 -35.10
N GLU A 263 -42.28 11.56 -35.89
CA GLU A 263 -41.77 12.81 -36.48
C GLU A 263 -40.23 12.93 -36.59
N ALA A 264 -39.74 12.86 -37.82
CA ALA A 264 -38.44 13.33 -38.21
C ALA A 264 -38.35 14.83 -37.93
N LYS A 265 -37.83 15.22 -36.77
CA LYS A 265 -37.26 16.60 -36.60
C LYS A 265 -36.00 16.65 -37.43
N PRO A 266 -35.89 17.60 -38.38
CA PRO A 266 -34.61 17.82 -39.06
C PRO A 266 -33.55 18.22 -38.01
N ALA A 267 -32.38 17.59 -38.09
CA ALA A 267 -31.24 17.94 -37.28
C ALA A 267 -30.96 19.43 -37.40
N ALA A 268 -30.94 20.13 -36.28
CA ALA A 268 -30.62 21.56 -36.24
C ALA A 268 -29.26 21.77 -36.92
N GLU A 269 -29.27 22.56 -37.98
CA GLU A 269 -28.06 23.09 -38.62
C GLU A 269 -27.27 23.86 -37.55
N THR A 270 -26.10 23.38 -37.22
CA THR A 270 -25.12 24.16 -36.46
C THR A 270 -24.71 25.34 -37.36
N PRO A 271 -24.78 26.61 -36.90
CA PRO A 271 -24.40 27.74 -37.72
C PRO A 271 -22.94 27.62 -38.13
N ALA A 272 -22.68 27.71 -39.42
CA ALA A 272 -21.35 27.80 -39.99
C ALA A 272 -20.64 29.03 -39.41
N GLU A 273 -19.54 28.82 -38.75
CA GLU A 273 -18.61 29.86 -38.31
C GLU A 273 -18.13 30.64 -39.54
N ALA A 274 -18.31 31.95 -39.52
CA ALA A 274 -17.91 32.85 -40.58
C ALA A 274 -16.39 32.83 -40.79
N PRO A 275 -15.90 32.95 -42.04
CA PRO A 275 -14.45 32.97 -42.31
C PRO A 275 -13.85 34.25 -41.72
N ALA A 276 -12.80 34.09 -40.90
CA ALA A 276 -11.96 35.18 -40.43
C ALA A 276 -11.37 35.91 -41.64
N SER A 277 -11.63 37.21 -41.71
CA SER A 277 -11.00 38.13 -42.66
C SER A 277 -9.53 38.31 -42.33
N ASP A 278 -8.65 38.03 -43.27
CA ASP A 278 -7.25 38.43 -43.26
C ASP A 278 -7.10 39.94 -43.18
N PRO A 279 -6.25 40.48 -42.31
CA PRO A 279 -5.78 41.84 -42.44
C PRO A 279 -4.59 41.92 -43.38
N ALA A 280 -4.65 42.93 -44.25
CA ALA A 280 -3.60 43.34 -45.17
C ALA A 280 -2.29 43.77 -44.49
#